data_5c45605f0b4a9da46d081e9f13e1d065
#
_entry.id   5c45605f0b4a9da46d081e9f13e1d065
#
_cell.length_a   1.000
_cell.length_b   1.000
_cell.length_c   1.000
_cell.angle_alpha   90.00
_cell.angle_beta   90.00
_cell.angle_gamma   90.00
#
_symmetry.space_group_name_H-M   'P 1'
#
loop_
_entity.id
_entity.type
_entity.pdbx_description
1 polymer ?
#
loop_
_entity_poly.entity_id
_entity_poly.type
_entity_poly.pdbx_seq_one_letter_code
_entity_poly.pdbx_strand_id
1 'polypeptide(L)'
;EGLADKVTFALQDYRNEKDTYDRIVSVGMFEHVGVDYFPAFFSKTYEILKDTGVFLLHTIGQRTKPSATSPWIRKYIFPGGYIPSLSEVLKETEKQNIIVTDIEILRMHYAHTLDHWYKNTMQHKETIVKMFDEKFLRMWEFYLLISKYSFINMGNVVFQIQIAKNINNLPLTRNSVSYTHLTLPTTEA
;
A
#
# COMPACT_ATOMS: atom_id res chain seq x y z
N GLU A 1 -9.49 21.92 -10.68
CA GLU A 1 -8.14 21.91 -11.30
C GLU A 1 -8.16 21.62 -12.82
N GLY A 2 -9.34 21.57 -13.47
CA GLY A 2 -9.44 21.38 -14.94
C GLY A 2 -9.00 20.00 -15.45
N LEU A 3 -9.15 18.94 -14.64
CA LEU A 3 -8.74 17.57 -15.01
C LEU A 3 -9.94 16.64 -15.23
N ALA A 4 -11.18 17.15 -15.19
CA ALA A 4 -12.37 16.32 -15.28
C ALA A 4 -12.42 15.49 -16.56
N ASP A 5 -11.90 16.01 -17.67
CA ASP A 5 -11.88 15.33 -18.95
C ASP A 5 -10.80 14.24 -19.05
N LYS A 6 -9.89 14.16 -18.06
CA LYS A 6 -8.73 13.26 -18.07
C LYS A 6 -8.78 12.21 -16.97
N VAL A 7 -9.73 12.34 -16.03
CA VAL A 7 -9.82 11.46 -14.86
C VAL A 7 -11.24 10.93 -14.73
N THR A 8 -11.36 9.62 -14.65
CA THR A 8 -12.62 8.93 -14.39
C THR A 8 -12.53 8.20 -13.05
N PHE A 9 -13.52 8.39 -12.18
CA PHE A 9 -13.67 7.63 -10.94
C PHE A 9 -14.76 6.59 -11.13
N ALA A 10 -14.40 5.31 -10.99
CA ALA A 10 -15.35 4.20 -11.09
C ALA A 10 -15.43 3.48 -9.74
N LEU A 11 -16.65 3.32 -9.22
CA LEU A 11 -16.90 2.44 -8.07
C LEU A 11 -17.11 1.02 -8.59
N GLN A 12 -16.03 0.26 -8.66
CA GLN A 12 -16.01 -1.06 -9.29
C GLN A 12 -15.09 -2.01 -8.53
N ASP A 13 -15.49 -3.28 -8.48
CA ASP A 13 -14.58 -4.34 -8.05
C ASP A 13 -13.52 -4.55 -9.14
N TYR A 14 -12.23 -4.51 -8.78
CA TYR A 14 -11.12 -4.65 -9.72
C TYR A 14 -11.17 -5.97 -10.52
N ARG A 15 -11.80 -7.01 -9.97
CA ARG A 15 -11.98 -8.31 -10.63
C ARG A 15 -12.89 -8.23 -11.87
N ASN A 16 -13.74 -7.21 -11.93
CA ASN A 16 -14.66 -6.97 -13.04
C ASN A 16 -14.06 -6.09 -14.13
N GLU A 17 -12.84 -5.56 -13.92
CA GLU A 17 -12.16 -4.74 -14.91
C GLU A 17 -11.83 -5.57 -16.16
N LYS A 18 -12.02 -4.99 -17.33
CA LYS A 18 -11.81 -5.66 -18.64
C LYS A 18 -10.88 -4.90 -19.56
N ASP A 19 -10.71 -3.61 -19.31
CA ASP A 19 -9.81 -2.78 -20.10
C ASP A 19 -8.35 -3.10 -19.80
N THR A 20 -7.47 -2.80 -20.74
CA THR A 20 -6.03 -3.00 -20.59
C THR A 20 -5.31 -1.69 -20.40
N TYR A 21 -4.28 -1.68 -19.54
CA TYR A 21 -3.60 -0.48 -19.09
C TYR A 21 -2.11 -0.50 -19.35
N ASP A 22 -1.55 0.66 -19.70
CA ASP A 22 -0.10 0.85 -19.81
C ASP A 22 0.55 0.94 -18.43
N ARG A 23 -0.17 1.49 -17.44
CA ARG A 23 0.29 1.64 -16.07
C ARG A 23 -0.83 1.27 -15.11
N ILE A 24 -0.49 0.44 -14.13
CA ILE A 24 -1.37 0.06 -13.05
C ILE A 24 -0.68 0.45 -11.74
N VAL A 25 -1.45 1.01 -10.81
CA VAL A 25 -0.98 1.32 -9.46
C VAL A 25 -1.99 0.79 -8.45
N SER A 26 -1.54 0.00 -7.48
CA SER A 26 -2.33 -0.42 -6.33
C SER A 26 -1.71 0.14 -5.07
N VAL A 27 -2.45 0.96 -4.32
CA VAL A 27 -1.98 1.62 -3.10
C VAL A 27 -2.94 1.33 -1.96
N GLY A 28 -2.46 0.63 -0.92
CA GLY A 28 -3.22 0.34 0.31
C GLY A 28 -4.44 -0.57 0.13
N MET A 29 -4.61 -1.17 -1.05
CA MET A 29 -5.71 -2.10 -1.32
C MET A 29 -5.31 -3.54 -1.02
N PHE A 30 -4.05 -3.89 -1.26
CA PHE A 30 -3.57 -5.29 -1.20
C PHE A 30 -3.72 -5.90 0.20
N GLU A 31 -3.63 -5.08 1.25
CA GLU A 31 -3.86 -5.45 2.63
C GLU A 31 -5.29 -5.94 2.91
N HIS A 32 -6.22 -5.64 2.01
CA HIS A 32 -7.63 -6.01 2.09
C HIS A 32 -8.03 -7.14 1.12
N VAL A 33 -7.11 -7.57 0.26
CA VAL A 33 -7.36 -8.67 -0.70
C VAL A 33 -7.49 -10.01 0.04
N GLY A 34 -6.64 -10.25 1.03
CA GLY A 34 -6.55 -11.52 1.75
C GLY A 34 -5.63 -12.53 1.05
N VAL A 35 -4.86 -13.26 1.85
CA VAL A 35 -3.80 -14.17 1.36
C VAL A 35 -4.30 -15.24 0.39
N ASP A 36 -5.49 -15.77 0.62
CA ASP A 36 -6.09 -16.80 -0.24
C ASP A 36 -6.46 -16.27 -1.64
N TYR A 37 -6.59 -14.96 -1.79
CA TYR A 37 -6.93 -14.29 -3.05
C TYR A 37 -5.74 -13.66 -3.76
N PHE A 38 -4.54 -13.75 -3.22
CA PHE A 38 -3.33 -13.25 -3.89
C PHE A 38 -3.13 -13.85 -5.30
N PRO A 39 -3.37 -15.17 -5.53
CA PRO A 39 -3.30 -15.72 -6.87
C PRO A 39 -4.27 -15.03 -7.84
N ALA A 40 -5.51 -14.81 -7.43
CA ALA A 40 -6.53 -14.15 -8.27
C ALA A 40 -6.18 -12.68 -8.53
N PHE A 41 -5.63 -11.98 -7.54
CA PHE A 41 -5.18 -10.59 -7.67
C PHE A 41 -4.06 -10.46 -8.72
N PHE A 42 -3.01 -11.27 -8.63
CA PHE A 42 -1.89 -11.21 -9.58
C PHE A 42 -2.31 -11.71 -10.97
N SER A 43 -3.14 -12.75 -11.06
CA SER A 43 -3.69 -13.21 -12.34
C SER A 43 -4.50 -12.10 -13.03
N LYS A 44 -5.37 -11.42 -12.28
CA LYS A 44 -6.17 -10.30 -12.82
C LYS A 44 -5.31 -9.13 -13.25
N THR A 45 -4.35 -8.76 -12.42
CA THR A 45 -3.41 -7.67 -12.74
C THR A 45 -2.60 -8.00 -13.98
N TYR A 46 -2.17 -9.24 -14.15
CA TYR A 46 -1.48 -9.70 -15.36
C TYR A 46 -2.40 -9.61 -16.59
N GLU A 47 -3.66 -10.04 -16.49
CA GLU A 47 -4.65 -9.99 -17.56
C GLU A 47 -4.81 -8.55 -18.11
N ILE A 48 -5.03 -7.58 -17.24
CA ILE A 48 -5.33 -6.19 -17.60
C ILE A 48 -4.09 -5.31 -17.84
N LEU A 49 -2.89 -5.79 -17.53
CA LEU A 49 -1.65 -5.08 -17.85
C LEU A 49 -1.27 -5.36 -19.30
N LYS A 50 -0.99 -4.32 -20.10
CA LYS A 50 -0.44 -4.48 -21.46
C LYS A 50 0.95 -5.11 -21.42
N ASP A 51 1.38 -5.70 -22.53
CA ASP A 51 2.71 -6.37 -22.62
C ASP A 51 3.87 -5.39 -22.41
N THR A 52 3.69 -4.11 -22.80
CA THR A 52 4.63 -3.01 -22.52
C THR A 52 4.36 -2.29 -21.21
N GLY A 53 3.37 -2.78 -20.45
CA GLY A 53 2.89 -2.14 -19.24
C GLY A 53 3.82 -2.35 -18.02
N VAL A 54 3.65 -1.47 -17.04
CA VAL A 54 4.31 -1.54 -15.72
C VAL A 54 3.26 -1.44 -14.63
N PHE A 55 3.35 -2.31 -13.64
CA PHE A 55 2.51 -2.31 -12.46
C PHE A 55 3.32 -1.96 -11.22
N LEU A 56 2.83 -1.05 -10.40
CA LEU A 56 3.37 -0.71 -9.09
C LEU A 56 2.44 -1.19 -7.99
N LEU A 57 2.90 -2.12 -7.18
CA LEU A 57 2.23 -2.54 -5.96
C LEU A 57 2.84 -1.80 -4.76
N HIS A 58 2.06 -0.89 -4.16
CA HIS A 58 2.42 -0.21 -2.93
C HIS A 58 1.55 -0.76 -1.79
N THR A 59 2.16 -1.42 -0.83
CA THR A 59 1.45 -2.07 0.27
C THR A 59 2.26 -2.00 1.57
N ILE A 60 1.56 -1.88 2.70
CA ILE A 60 2.17 -2.18 4.00
C ILE A 60 2.52 -3.67 3.99
N GLY A 61 3.71 -3.98 4.49
CA GLY A 61 4.19 -5.34 4.59
C GLY A 61 5.00 -5.57 5.85
N GLN A 62 5.39 -6.80 6.08
CA GLN A 62 6.26 -7.17 7.18
C GLN A 62 7.56 -7.81 6.66
N ARG A 63 8.69 -7.43 7.28
CA ARG A 63 10.02 -7.98 6.97
C ARG A 63 10.28 -9.35 7.61
N THR A 64 9.34 -9.84 8.40
CA THR A 64 9.39 -11.13 9.09
C THR A 64 8.66 -12.20 8.27
N LYS A 65 8.73 -13.45 8.71
CA LYS A 65 7.90 -14.53 8.17
C LYS A 65 6.40 -14.22 8.33
N PRO A 66 5.53 -14.83 7.51
CA PRO A 66 4.09 -14.65 7.59
C PRO A 66 3.55 -14.81 9.01
N SER A 67 2.66 -13.91 9.40
CA SER A 67 2.01 -13.95 10.72
C SER A 67 0.59 -13.40 10.65
N ALA A 68 -0.26 -13.84 11.58
CA ALA A 68 -1.63 -13.35 11.64
C ALA A 68 -1.71 -11.90 12.11
N THR A 69 -2.63 -11.13 11.53
CA THR A 69 -2.96 -9.79 12.00
C THR A 69 -3.52 -9.83 13.42
N SER A 70 -3.13 -8.88 14.26
CA SER A 70 -3.62 -8.74 15.63
C SER A 70 -5.15 -8.84 15.69
N PRO A 71 -5.73 -9.67 16.62
CA PRO A 71 -7.17 -9.75 16.78
C PRO A 71 -7.83 -8.40 17.09
N TRP A 72 -7.13 -7.52 17.81
CA TRP A 72 -7.61 -6.18 18.12
C TRP A 72 -7.75 -5.32 16.86
N ILE A 73 -6.72 -5.28 15.99
CA ILE A 73 -6.75 -4.57 14.70
C ILE A 73 -7.87 -5.11 13.81
N ARG A 74 -8.00 -6.43 13.71
CA ARG A 74 -9.06 -7.06 12.91
C ARG A 74 -10.47 -6.76 13.42
N LYS A 75 -10.65 -6.60 14.73
CA LYS A 75 -11.95 -6.33 15.32
C LYS A 75 -12.36 -4.86 15.21
N TYR A 76 -11.44 -3.93 15.44
CA TYR A 76 -11.80 -2.53 15.66
C TYR A 76 -11.41 -1.59 14.54
N ILE A 77 -10.43 -1.93 13.72
CA ILE A 77 -9.86 -1.02 12.71
C ILE A 77 -10.03 -1.55 11.29
N PHE A 78 -9.48 -2.74 11.00
CA PHE A 78 -9.46 -3.33 9.66
C PHE A 78 -10.00 -4.77 9.67
N PRO A 79 -11.32 -4.96 9.65
CA PRO A 79 -11.90 -6.29 9.52
C PRO A 79 -11.39 -6.98 8.24
N GLY A 80 -10.83 -8.19 8.39
CA GLY A 80 -10.24 -8.92 7.27
C GLY A 80 -8.86 -8.45 6.80
N GLY A 81 -8.31 -7.36 7.36
CA GLY A 81 -7.00 -6.86 6.99
C GLY A 81 -5.86 -7.85 7.26
N TYR A 82 -4.91 -7.89 6.33
CA TYR A 82 -3.73 -8.75 6.40
C TYR A 82 -2.49 -7.99 5.92
N ILE A 83 -1.39 -8.06 6.67
CA ILE A 83 -0.12 -7.44 6.29
C ILE A 83 0.79 -8.57 5.75
N PRO A 84 1.04 -8.60 4.42
CA PRO A 84 1.82 -9.66 3.80
C PRO A 84 3.31 -9.58 4.16
N SER A 85 3.97 -10.72 4.20
CA SER A 85 5.42 -10.77 4.10
C SER A 85 5.87 -10.69 2.63
N LEU A 86 7.07 -10.22 2.39
CA LEU A 86 7.60 -10.12 1.02
C LEU A 86 7.66 -11.48 0.33
N SER A 87 7.95 -12.55 1.09
CA SER A 87 8.01 -13.92 0.58
C SER A 87 6.66 -14.43 0.04
N GLU A 88 5.54 -14.00 0.63
CA GLU A 88 4.20 -14.35 0.11
C GLU A 88 3.93 -13.66 -1.22
N VAL A 89 4.29 -12.38 -1.33
CA VAL A 89 4.12 -11.62 -2.56
C VAL A 89 4.97 -12.21 -3.68
N LEU A 90 6.27 -12.44 -3.43
CA LEU A 90 7.20 -12.99 -4.45
C LEU A 90 6.81 -14.39 -4.90
N LYS A 91 6.35 -15.23 -3.98
CA LYS A 91 5.85 -16.56 -4.32
C LYS A 91 4.71 -16.52 -5.34
N GLU A 92 3.81 -15.55 -5.24
CA GLU A 92 2.70 -15.46 -6.18
C GLU A 92 3.12 -14.80 -7.51
N THR A 93 4.06 -13.86 -7.51
CA THR A 93 4.61 -13.32 -8.76
C THR A 93 5.36 -14.40 -9.56
N GLU A 94 6.15 -15.25 -8.90
CA GLU A 94 6.84 -16.39 -9.52
C GLU A 94 5.86 -17.38 -10.18
N LYS A 95 4.77 -17.73 -9.52
CA LYS A 95 3.75 -18.64 -10.05
C LYS A 95 3.07 -18.10 -11.31
N GLN A 96 2.90 -16.79 -11.41
CA GLN A 96 2.25 -16.14 -12.56
C GLN A 96 3.23 -15.78 -13.67
N ASN A 97 4.53 -16.17 -13.52
CA ASN A 97 5.58 -15.78 -14.45
C ASN A 97 5.66 -14.25 -14.70
N ILE A 98 5.42 -13.49 -13.64
CA ILE A 98 5.48 -12.03 -13.63
C ILE A 98 6.87 -11.61 -13.18
N ILE A 99 7.47 -10.64 -13.86
CA ILE A 99 8.82 -10.18 -13.57
C ILE A 99 8.78 -9.06 -12.54
N VAL A 100 9.36 -9.29 -11.37
CA VAL A 100 9.65 -8.23 -10.41
C VAL A 100 10.92 -7.52 -10.85
N THR A 101 10.85 -6.26 -11.20
CA THR A 101 11.95 -5.48 -11.78
C THR A 101 12.64 -4.57 -10.75
N ASP A 102 11.94 -4.20 -9.69
CA ASP A 102 12.50 -3.43 -8.58
C ASP A 102 11.66 -3.62 -7.31
N ILE A 103 12.32 -3.52 -6.15
CA ILE A 103 11.66 -3.49 -4.84
C ILE A 103 12.31 -2.40 -4.00
N GLU A 104 11.53 -1.39 -3.63
CA GLU A 104 11.92 -0.41 -2.64
C GLU A 104 11.22 -0.69 -1.31
N ILE A 105 11.98 -0.67 -0.23
CA ILE A 105 11.48 -0.89 1.12
C ILE A 105 11.56 0.40 1.91
N LEU A 106 10.40 1.03 2.11
CA LEU A 106 10.27 2.22 2.93
C LEU A 106 10.10 1.80 4.40
N ARG A 107 11.07 2.13 5.22
CA ARG A 107 11.16 1.64 6.61
C ARG A 107 10.44 2.54 7.60
N MET A 108 11.00 3.73 7.83
CA MET A 108 10.52 4.65 8.85
C MET A 108 9.50 5.69 8.36
N HIS A 109 9.33 5.81 7.06
CA HIS A 109 8.47 6.82 6.43
C HIS A 109 7.06 6.81 7.00
N TYR A 110 6.47 5.63 7.14
CA TYR A 110 5.11 5.52 7.66
C TYR A 110 5.01 5.78 9.17
N ALA A 111 6.09 5.54 9.92
CA ALA A 111 6.16 5.93 11.34
C ALA A 111 6.07 7.46 11.51
N HIS A 112 6.71 8.22 10.62
CA HIS A 112 6.60 9.68 10.59
C HIS A 112 5.18 10.13 10.21
N THR A 113 4.56 9.52 9.21
CA THR A 113 3.18 9.78 8.83
C THR A 113 2.22 9.55 10.00
N LEU A 114 2.35 8.43 10.71
CA LEU A 114 1.53 8.11 11.88
C LEU A 114 1.78 9.08 13.05
N ASP A 115 3.00 9.58 13.20
CA ASP A 115 3.30 10.63 14.19
C ASP A 115 2.58 11.94 13.87
N HIS A 116 2.55 12.34 12.60
CA HIS A 116 1.78 13.51 12.17
C HIS A 116 0.28 13.32 12.38
N TRP A 117 -0.26 12.15 12.02
CA TRP A 117 -1.68 11.85 12.27
C TRP A 117 -2.02 11.88 13.75
N TYR A 118 -1.15 11.34 14.60
CA TYR A 118 -1.32 11.38 16.05
C TYR A 118 -1.37 12.82 16.56
N LYS A 119 -0.40 13.66 16.17
CA LYS A 119 -0.36 15.08 16.57
C LYS A 119 -1.61 15.82 16.12
N ASN A 120 -2.04 15.63 14.87
CA ASN A 120 -3.27 16.23 14.37
C ASN A 120 -4.51 15.76 15.14
N THR A 121 -4.60 14.49 15.45
CA THR A 121 -5.68 13.92 16.28
C THR A 121 -5.73 14.61 17.65
N MET A 122 -4.58 14.76 18.31
CA MET A 122 -4.51 15.37 19.64
C MET A 122 -4.84 16.88 19.62
N GLN A 123 -4.48 17.59 18.55
CA GLN A 123 -4.87 19.00 18.37
C GLN A 123 -6.38 19.17 18.21
N HIS A 124 -7.08 18.18 17.66
CA HIS A 124 -8.52 18.22 17.37
C HIS A 124 -9.37 17.32 18.28
N LYS A 125 -8.81 16.88 19.42
CA LYS A 125 -9.46 15.90 20.33
C LYS A 125 -10.88 16.28 20.74
N GLU A 126 -11.13 17.56 21.05
CA GLU A 126 -12.44 18.02 21.45
C GLU A 126 -13.50 17.90 20.32
N THR A 127 -13.08 18.17 19.09
CA THR A 127 -13.93 17.99 17.92
C THR A 127 -14.25 16.52 17.69
N ILE A 128 -13.24 15.66 17.81
CA ILE A 128 -13.40 14.20 17.65
C ILE A 128 -14.34 13.64 18.72
N VAL A 129 -14.19 14.06 19.98
CA VAL A 129 -15.07 13.62 21.07
C VAL A 129 -16.52 14.07 20.83
N LYS A 130 -16.73 15.29 20.30
CA LYS A 130 -18.08 15.77 19.92
C LYS A 130 -18.68 14.99 18.75
N MET A 131 -17.86 14.54 17.78
CA MET A 131 -18.34 13.78 16.62
C MET A 131 -18.63 12.31 16.95
N PHE A 132 -17.90 11.74 17.89
CA PHE A 132 -17.98 10.33 18.28
C PHE A 132 -18.19 10.22 19.79
N ASP A 133 -17.13 9.88 20.53
CA ASP A 133 -17.07 9.85 22.00
C ASP A 133 -15.63 9.70 22.50
N GLU A 134 -15.44 9.75 23.82
CA GLU A 134 -14.15 9.53 24.49
C GLU A 134 -13.58 8.10 24.24
N LYS A 135 -14.44 7.12 24.09
CA LYS A 135 -14.04 5.74 23.84
C LYS A 135 -13.40 5.59 22.46
N PHE A 136 -14.02 6.23 21.45
CA PHE A 136 -13.47 6.27 20.11
C PHE A 136 -12.10 6.98 20.10
N LEU A 137 -11.97 8.14 20.77
CA LEU A 137 -10.70 8.86 20.81
C LEU A 137 -9.58 7.98 21.39
N ARG A 138 -9.82 7.30 22.54
CA ARG A 138 -8.83 6.38 23.12
C ARG A 138 -8.49 5.19 22.21
N MET A 139 -9.48 4.64 21.52
CA MET A 139 -9.26 3.56 20.56
C MET A 139 -8.39 4.04 19.39
N TRP A 140 -8.67 5.22 18.85
CA TRP A 140 -7.96 5.82 17.73
C TRP A 140 -6.52 6.20 18.12
N GLU A 141 -6.34 6.81 19.27
CA GLU A 141 -5.02 7.10 19.84
C GLU A 141 -4.18 5.82 19.99
N PHE A 142 -4.75 4.78 20.57
CA PHE A 142 -4.08 3.49 20.70
C PHE A 142 -3.70 2.91 19.34
N TYR A 143 -4.59 2.97 18.36
CA TYR A 143 -4.31 2.52 16.99
C TYR A 143 -3.11 3.25 16.38
N LEU A 144 -3.09 4.59 16.44
CA LEU A 144 -2.02 5.38 15.86
C LEU A 144 -0.66 5.08 16.51
N LEU A 145 -0.64 4.96 17.82
CA LEU A 145 0.59 4.68 18.57
C LEU A 145 1.09 3.24 18.32
N ILE A 146 0.23 2.23 18.42
CA ILE A 146 0.67 0.85 18.18
C ILE A 146 1.13 0.65 16.74
N SER A 147 0.45 1.28 15.77
CA SER A 147 0.86 1.26 14.38
C SER A 147 2.20 1.94 14.16
N LYS A 148 2.43 3.14 14.72
CA LYS A 148 3.73 3.82 14.68
C LYS A 148 4.85 2.94 15.21
N TYR A 149 4.66 2.36 16.40
CA TYR A 149 5.68 1.50 17.01
C TYR A 149 5.87 0.17 16.31
N SER A 150 4.88 -0.31 15.54
CA SER A 150 5.06 -1.50 14.71
C SER A 150 6.07 -1.27 13.58
N PHE A 151 6.11 -0.08 12.99
CA PHE A 151 7.15 0.30 12.02
C PHE A 151 8.52 0.52 12.68
N ILE A 152 8.56 1.04 13.89
CA ILE A 152 9.82 1.33 14.59
C ILE A 152 10.47 0.02 15.09
N ASN A 153 9.68 -0.85 15.73
CA ASN A 153 10.20 -1.94 16.56
C ASN A 153 9.78 -3.34 16.13
N MET A 154 8.65 -3.50 15.40
CA MET A 154 8.04 -4.81 15.19
C MET A 154 8.19 -5.36 13.77
N GLY A 155 8.79 -4.62 12.87
CA GLY A 155 9.14 -5.11 11.54
C GLY A 155 8.16 -4.78 10.44
N ASN A 156 7.15 -3.94 10.67
CA ASN A 156 6.34 -3.39 9.59
C ASN A 156 7.19 -2.44 8.73
N VAL A 157 6.93 -2.49 7.44
CA VAL A 157 7.55 -1.67 6.40
C VAL A 157 6.51 -1.36 5.32
N VAL A 158 6.86 -0.55 4.33
CA VAL A 158 6.06 -0.45 3.11
C VAL A 158 6.89 -0.99 1.96
N PHE A 159 6.29 -1.84 1.16
CA PHE A 159 6.87 -2.31 -0.10
C PHE A 159 6.34 -1.47 -1.26
N GLN A 160 7.24 -1.04 -2.13
CA GLN A 160 6.94 -0.57 -3.47
C GLN A 160 7.56 -1.57 -4.44
N ILE A 161 6.72 -2.41 -5.03
CA ILE A 161 7.16 -3.51 -5.90
C ILE A 161 6.79 -3.15 -7.33
N GLN A 162 7.79 -3.00 -8.18
CA GLN A 162 7.64 -2.74 -9.59
C GLN A 162 7.60 -4.04 -10.36
N ILE A 163 6.62 -4.20 -11.21
CA ILE A 163 6.28 -5.45 -11.87
C ILE A 163 6.03 -5.19 -13.35
N ALA A 164 6.50 -6.10 -14.20
CA ALA A 164 6.30 -6.05 -15.65
C ALA A 164 6.08 -7.44 -16.25
N LYS A 165 5.51 -7.51 -17.45
CA LYS A 165 5.42 -8.75 -18.24
C LYS A 165 6.70 -9.04 -19.02
N ASN A 166 7.43 -7.99 -19.40
CA ASN A 166 8.65 -8.12 -20.21
C ASN A 166 9.79 -7.38 -19.51
N ILE A 167 10.95 -8.04 -19.45
CA ILE A 167 12.16 -7.52 -18.81
C ILE A 167 12.67 -6.21 -19.46
N ASN A 168 12.35 -5.98 -20.71
CA ASN A 168 12.76 -4.80 -21.47
C ASN A 168 11.84 -3.60 -21.33
N ASN A 169 10.75 -3.70 -20.53
CA ASN A 169 9.77 -2.61 -20.38
C ASN A 169 10.30 -1.44 -19.54
N LEU A 170 11.43 -1.60 -18.90
CA LEU A 170 11.99 -0.65 -17.95
C LEU A 170 13.46 -0.34 -18.25
N PRO A 171 13.93 0.88 -17.91
CA PRO A 171 15.35 1.19 -17.98
C PRO A 171 16.21 0.25 -17.12
N LEU A 172 17.43 -0.06 -17.59
CA LEU A 172 18.38 -0.92 -16.88
C LEU A 172 18.83 -0.35 -15.53
N THR A 173 18.72 0.96 -15.34
CA THR A 173 19.15 1.65 -14.13
C THR A 173 17.97 2.24 -13.38
N ARG A 174 18.12 2.46 -12.06
CA ARG A 174 17.12 3.10 -11.21
C ARG A 174 17.02 4.62 -11.38
N ASN A 175 17.68 5.23 -12.35
CA ASN A 175 17.68 6.68 -12.54
C ASN A 175 16.28 7.26 -12.72
N SER A 176 15.38 6.53 -13.38
CA SER A 176 13.97 6.93 -13.52
C SER A 176 13.22 6.98 -12.19
N VAL A 177 13.56 6.13 -11.22
CA VAL A 177 12.98 6.10 -9.87
C VAL A 177 13.60 7.19 -9.01
N SER A 178 14.92 7.33 -9.04
CA SER A 178 15.65 8.33 -8.24
C SER A 178 15.26 9.77 -8.63
N TYR A 179 15.03 10.04 -9.92
CA TYR A 179 14.68 11.37 -10.41
C TYR A 179 13.31 11.84 -9.90
N THR A 180 12.33 10.95 -9.78
CA THR A 180 11.01 11.30 -9.23
C THR A 180 11.06 11.67 -7.75
N HIS A 181 11.99 11.14 -6.98
CA HIS A 181 12.18 11.49 -5.58
C HIS A 181 12.88 12.85 -5.37
N LEU A 182 13.69 13.27 -6.33
CA LEU A 182 14.40 14.56 -6.26
C LEU A 182 13.55 15.76 -6.68
N THR A 183 12.41 15.55 -7.35
CA THR A 183 11.56 16.63 -7.88
C THR A 183 10.33 16.93 -7.05
N LEU A 184 10.08 16.21 -5.95
CA LEU A 184 9.06 16.62 -4.99
C LEU A 184 9.59 17.79 -4.18
N PRO A 185 8.95 18.99 -4.27
CA PRO A 185 9.36 20.10 -3.44
C PRO A 185 9.18 19.69 -1.98
N THR A 186 10.24 19.75 -1.20
CA THR A 186 10.16 19.82 0.24
C THR A 186 9.42 21.11 0.56
N THR A 187 8.11 21.04 0.74
CA THR A 187 7.40 22.12 1.41
C THR A 187 7.82 22.07 2.88
N GLU A 188 8.91 22.81 3.16
CA GLU A 188 9.15 23.33 4.49
C GLU A 188 7.98 24.27 4.81
N ALA A 189 7.20 23.91 5.81
CA ALA A 189 6.27 24.78 6.51
C ALA A 189 6.25 24.41 7.97
#